data_ea50fee0792efb4dc39e011bc254c832
#
_entry.id   ea50fee0792efb4dc39e011bc254c832
#
_cell.length_a   1.000
_cell.length_b   1.000
_cell.length_c   1.000
_cell.angle_alpha   90.00
_cell.angle_beta   90.00
_cell.angle_gamma   90.00
#
_symmetry.space_group_name_H-M   'P 1'
#
loop_
_entity.id
_entity.type
_entity.pdbx_description
1 polymer ?
#
loop_
_entity_poly.entity_id
_entity_poly.type
_entity_poly.pdbx_seq_one_letter_code
_entity_poly.pdbx_strand_id
1 'polypeptide(L)'
;MLIEKDILIDDSTYYEELSDKTLCFDIETTGLSRSASHLTVIGTGFVRDDRICFRQWLLENPSHEKELLHEFSDYVKGFDSILQFNGQSFDIPYISEKCLGYGMPDPFKGMEQLDIYRCAKRLKKILGLENCKQKSFESLYKIKRNDCISGRDCIFAYKDYLRYKDKKALNALLLHNEEDVTGLLKLNSLCILENADDLPVFSSINAGFRDPSVFYISFNTKKALPFDINVSTDAYALKLSKNEGLLLMNGSSCTKKYFFKDYKDYFYLPLEDTAIHKSVGIYVDSSHRRKATKETCYEKSTDLFFYEPCEIISPVFKDTAKSKELWINQKALSDADPSIICSLLKSYIAFIFGGK
;
A
#
# COMPACT_ATOMS: atom_id res chain seq x y z
N MET A 1 -14.38 31.72 -12.75
CA MET A 1 -13.02 32.07 -13.29
C MET A 1 -12.27 30.79 -13.58
N LEU A 2 -11.63 30.72 -14.74
CA LEU A 2 -10.78 29.61 -15.14
C LEU A 2 -9.31 30.05 -15.08
N ILE A 3 -8.45 29.18 -14.51
CA ILE A 3 -6.99 29.37 -14.43
C ILE A 3 -6.34 28.14 -15.07
N GLU A 4 -5.39 28.38 -15.96
CA GLU A 4 -4.61 27.31 -16.61
C GLU A 4 -3.12 27.63 -16.50
N LYS A 5 -2.32 26.61 -16.26
CA LYS A 5 -0.85 26.72 -16.24
C LYS A 5 -0.19 25.37 -16.50
N ASP A 6 0.98 25.42 -17.10
CA ASP A 6 1.88 24.28 -17.24
C ASP A 6 2.98 24.39 -16.20
N ILE A 7 3.15 23.34 -15.40
CA ILE A 7 4.17 23.23 -14.35
C ILE A 7 5.22 22.25 -14.83
N LEU A 8 6.47 22.68 -14.92
CA LEU A 8 7.58 21.80 -15.30
C LEU A 8 7.80 20.73 -14.21
N ILE A 9 8.05 19.51 -14.65
CA ILE A 9 8.38 18.38 -13.79
C ILE A 9 9.90 18.35 -13.59
N ASP A 10 10.35 18.46 -12.33
CA ASP A 10 11.76 18.41 -11.97
C ASP A 10 12.32 16.97 -11.98
N ASP A 11 11.46 15.97 -11.68
CA ASP A 11 11.83 14.55 -11.62
C ASP A 11 10.66 13.71 -12.16
N SER A 12 10.85 13.14 -13.34
CA SER A 12 9.84 12.34 -14.03
C SER A 12 9.56 10.98 -13.39
N THR A 13 10.44 10.47 -12.52
CA THR A 13 10.32 9.13 -11.92
C THR A 13 9.04 8.96 -11.08
N TYR A 14 8.52 10.03 -10.52
CA TYR A 14 7.25 10.00 -9.75
C TYR A 14 6.00 9.83 -10.62
N TYR A 15 6.11 10.06 -11.92
CA TYR A 15 4.98 10.18 -12.85
C TYR A 15 4.94 9.10 -13.93
N GLU A 16 5.94 8.19 -13.97
CA GLU A 16 6.09 7.16 -15.02
C GLU A 16 4.86 6.27 -15.23
N GLU A 17 4.06 6.08 -14.17
CA GLU A 17 2.84 5.26 -14.21
C GLU A 17 1.59 6.04 -14.64
N LEU A 18 1.70 7.36 -14.80
CA LEU A 18 0.56 8.19 -15.16
C LEU A 18 0.42 8.29 -16.68
N SER A 19 -0.76 7.91 -17.15
CA SER A 19 -1.18 8.17 -18.53
C SER A 19 -1.61 9.63 -18.67
N ASP A 20 -1.43 10.22 -19.84
CA ASP A 20 -2.01 11.53 -20.20
C ASP A 20 -3.55 11.52 -20.24
N LYS A 21 -4.17 10.32 -20.10
CA LYS A 21 -5.60 10.09 -19.94
C LYS A 21 -6.03 9.91 -18.47
N THR A 22 -5.12 10.05 -17.52
CA THR A 22 -5.41 10.01 -16.09
C THR A 22 -5.53 11.42 -15.54
N LEU A 23 -6.74 11.82 -15.14
CA LEU A 23 -7.01 13.13 -14.55
C LEU A 23 -6.95 13.03 -13.02
N CYS A 24 -6.01 13.75 -12.42
CA CYS A 24 -6.02 14.02 -10.99
C CYS A 24 -6.98 15.17 -10.70
N PHE A 25 -7.78 15.09 -9.63
CA PHE A 25 -8.61 16.20 -9.22
C PHE A 25 -8.82 16.24 -7.71
N ASP A 26 -9.12 17.45 -7.22
CA ASP A 26 -9.46 17.77 -5.85
C ASP A 26 -10.46 18.92 -5.82
N ILE A 27 -11.36 18.97 -4.82
CA ILE A 27 -12.36 20.03 -4.70
C ILE A 27 -12.31 20.74 -3.38
N GLU A 28 -12.67 22.04 -3.42
CA GLU A 28 -12.99 22.83 -2.24
C GLU A 28 -14.48 23.18 -2.21
N THR A 29 -15.06 23.19 -1.02
CA THR A 29 -16.50 23.44 -0.84
C THR A 29 -16.77 24.37 0.34
N THR A 30 -17.95 24.94 0.40
CA THR A 30 -18.38 25.77 1.55
C THR A 30 -18.81 24.95 2.77
N GLY A 31 -18.81 23.62 2.66
CA GLY A 31 -19.19 22.70 3.74
C GLY A 31 -19.37 21.28 3.26
N LEU A 32 -19.62 20.35 4.18
CA LEU A 32 -19.68 18.91 3.90
C LEU A 32 -21.03 18.44 3.33
N SER A 33 -22.08 19.23 3.46
CA SER A 33 -23.42 18.86 2.96
C SER A 33 -23.52 19.12 1.46
N ARG A 34 -23.61 18.08 0.66
CA ARG A 34 -23.69 18.14 -0.80
C ARG A 34 -24.89 18.95 -1.31
N SER A 35 -26.00 18.92 -0.57
CA SER A 35 -27.22 19.64 -0.94
C SER A 35 -27.27 21.09 -0.43
N ALA A 36 -26.62 21.39 0.71
CA ALA A 36 -26.71 22.69 1.37
C ALA A 36 -25.43 23.55 1.25
N SER A 37 -24.35 23.01 0.69
CA SER A 37 -23.11 23.74 0.42
C SER A 37 -22.86 23.93 -1.07
N HIS A 38 -21.94 24.83 -1.39
CA HIS A 38 -21.52 25.10 -2.77
C HIS A 38 -20.12 24.60 -3.01
N LEU A 39 -19.88 24.12 -4.22
CA LEU A 39 -18.55 23.89 -4.76
C LEU A 39 -17.85 25.26 -4.89
N THR A 40 -16.62 25.39 -4.44
CA THR A 40 -15.89 26.67 -4.49
C THR A 40 -14.76 26.65 -5.50
N VAL A 41 -13.98 25.57 -5.50
CA VAL A 41 -12.87 25.34 -6.43
C VAL A 41 -12.90 23.90 -6.89
N ILE A 42 -12.61 23.68 -8.16
CA ILE A 42 -12.19 22.37 -8.71
C ILE A 42 -10.77 22.57 -9.25
N GLY A 43 -9.80 21.85 -8.71
CA GLY A 43 -8.46 21.74 -9.25
C GLY A 43 -8.29 20.44 -10.01
N THR A 44 -7.62 20.48 -11.14
CA THR A 44 -7.28 19.30 -11.92
C THR A 44 -5.85 19.36 -12.42
N GLY A 45 -5.26 18.18 -12.63
CA GLY A 45 -3.93 18.06 -13.23
C GLY A 45 -3.77 16.73 -13.94
N PHE A 46 -3.02 16.72 -15.01
CA PHE A 46 -2.57 15.50 -15.66
C PHE A 46 -1.16 15.71 -16.22
N VAL A 47 -0.44 14.63 -16.46
CA VAL A 47 0.95 14.69 -16.95
C VAL A 47 0.99 14.50 -18.46
N ARG A 48 1.69 15.39 -19.14
CA ARG A 48 1.97 15.31 -20.57
C ARG A 48 3.28 16.02 -20.90
N ASP A 49 4.12 15.39 -21.69
CA ASP A 49 5.40 15.98 -22.19
C ASP A 49 6.25 16.61 -21.08
N ASP A 50 6.53 15.87 -19.99
CA ASP A 50 7.28 16.31 -18.80
C ASP A 50 6.71 17.57 -18.12
N ARG A 51 5.41 17.79 -18.22
CA ARG A 51 4.68 18.86 -17.56
C ARG A 51 3.42 18.37 -16.89
N ILE A 52 3.06 19.03 -15.80
CA ILE A 52 1.72 18.95 -15.24
C ILE A 52 0.89 20.03 -15.94
N CYS A 53 -0.08 19.61 -16.74
CA CYS A 53 -1.09 20.49 -17.29
C CYS A 53 -2.13 20.70 -16.20
N PHE A 54 -2.07 21.84 -15.53
CA PHE A 54 -2.93 22.19 -14.40
C PHE A 54 -4.07 23.10 -14.85
N ARG A 55 -5.28 22.82 -14.36
CA ARG A 55 -6.46 23.64 -14.60
C ARG A 55 -7.28 23.76 -13.34
N GLN A 56 -7.82 24.96 -13.08
CA GLN A 56 -8.57 25.26 -11.89
C GLN A 56 -9.78 26.13 -12.21
N TRP A 57 -10.96 25.74 -11.72
CA TRP A 57 -12.19 26.51 -11.80
C TRP A 57 -12.53 27.09 -10.43
N LEU A 58 -12.73 28.40 -10.37
CA LEU A 58 -13.21 29.08 -9.18
C LEU A 58 -14.66 29.52 -9.40
N LEU A 59 -15.52 29.20 -8.45
CA LEU A 59 -16.90 29.71 -8.41
C LEU A 59 -16.90 31.14 -7.83
N GLU A 60 -16.96 32.15 -8.70
CA GLU A 60 -16.97 33.55 -8.29
C GLU A 60 -18.35 34.05 -7.81
N ASN A 61 -19.41 33.36 -8.23
CA ASN A 61 -20.79 33.59 -7.85
C ASN A 61 -21.51 32.25 -7.66
N PRO A 62 -22.08 31.98 -6.47
CA PRO A 62 -22.79 30.73 -6.21
C PRO A 62 -23.93 30.39 -7.21
N SER A 63 -24.53 31.40 -7.84
CA SER A 63 -25.56 31.17 -8.86
C SER A 63 -25.03 30.54 -10.15
N HIS A 64 -23.72 30.53 -10.39
CA HIS A 64 -23.08 29.97 -11.59
C HIS A 64 -22.48 28.57 -11.33
N GLU A 65 -22.92 27.88 -10.25
CA GLU A 65 -22.41 26.54 -9.92
C GLU A 65 -22.75 25.52 -11.04
N LYS A 66 -23.91 25.67 -11.68
CA LYS A 66 -24.32 24.80 -12.79
C LYS A 66 -23.41 24.94 -14.00
N GLU A 67 -23.08 26.17 -14.39
CA GLU A 67 -22.19 26.47 -15.51
C GLU A 67 -20.78 25.92 -15.27
N LEU A 68 -20.27 26.10 -14.06
CA LEU A 68 -18.96 25.57 -13.66
C LEU A 68 -18.94 24.04 -13.75
N LEU A 69 -19.97 23.37 -13.24
CA LEU A 69 -20.09 21.92 -13.33
C LEU A 69 -20.22 21.43 -14.77
N HIS A 70 -20.87 22.21 -15.64
CA HIS A 70 -20.98 21.86 -17.06
C HIS A 70 -19.61 21.92 -17.75
N GLU A 71 -18.86 23.00 -17.56
CA GLU A 71 -17.51 23.15 -18.11
C GLU A 71 -16.57 22.04 -17.61
N PHE A 72 -16.60 21.74 -16.31
CA PHE A 72 -15.84 20.65 -15.73
C PHE A 72 -16.25 19.29 -16.32
N SER A 73 -17.55 19.00 -16.41
CA SER A 73 -18.06 17.74 -16.96
C SER A 73 -17.66 17.54 -18.43
N ASP A 74 -17.63 18.59 -19.22
CA ASP A 74 -17.16 18.52 -20.61
C ASP A 74 -15.65 18.27 -20.69
N TYR A 75 -14.89 18.86 -19.78
CA TYR A 75 -13.44 18.65 -19.72
C TYR A 75 -13.07 17.21 -19.34
N VAL A 76 -13.77 16.64 -18.37
CA VAL A 76 -13.54 15.27 -17.87
C VAL A 76 -13.74 14.22 -18.97
N LYS A 77 -14.58 14.46 -19.97
CA LYS A 77 -14.79 13.53 -21.11
C LYS A 77 -13.53 13.21 -21.93
N GLY A 78 -12.48 14.03 -21.77
CA GLY A 78 -11.19 13.82 -22.42
C GLY A 78 -10.33 12.74 -21.77
N PHE A 79 -10.74 12.16 -20.64
CA PHE A 79 -9.95 11.27 -19.81
C PHE A 79 -10.64 9.91 -19.59
N ASP A 80 -9.83 8.87 -19.32
CA ASP A 80 -10.29 7.50 -19.14
C ASP A 80 -10.34 7.11 -17.66
N SER A 81 -9.49 7.72 -16.84
CA SER A 81 -9.36 7.46 -15.40
C SER A 81 -9.23 8.72 -14.59
N ILE A 82 -9.60 8.61 -13.31
CA ILE A 82 -9.45 9.68 -12.31
C ILE A 82 -8.59 9.22 -11.15
N LEU A 83 -7.63 10.06 -10.77
CA LEU A 83 -6.75 9.88 -9.64
C LEU A 83 -7.18 10.84 -8.52
N GLN A 84 -7.34 10.32 -7.32
CA GLN A 84 -7.82 11.11 -6.18
C GLN A 84 -7.30 10.54 -4.85
N PHE A 85 -7.41 11.31 -3.78
CA PHE A 85 -7.05 10.90 -2.43
C PHE A 85 -8.27 10.89 -1.52
N ASN A 86 -8.85 9.70 -1.26
CA ASN A 86 -10.10 9.51 -0.50
C ASN A 86 -11.34 10.14 -1.17
N GLY A 87 -11.26 10.52 -2.43
CA GLY A 87 -12.33 11.19 -3.15
C GLY A 87 -13.56 10.31 -3.41
N GLN A 88 -13.40 8.98 -3.37
CA GLN A 88 -14.54 8.06 -3.41
C GLN A 88 -15.53 8.28 -2.25
N SER A 89 -15.07 8.84 -1.13
CA SER A 89 -15.92 9.12 0.02
C SER A 89 -16.53 10.52 0.01
N PHE A 90 -15.93 11.48 -0.70
CA PHE A 90 -16.38 12.87 -0.68
C PHE A 90 -16.44 13.52 -2.08
N ASP A 91 -15.33 13.72 -2.76
CA ASP A 91 -15.21 14.54 -3.98
C ASP A 91 -16.10 14.02 -5.13
N ILE A 92 -15.97 12.72 -5.43
CA ILE A 92 -16.75 12.09 -6.51
C ILE A 92 -18.24 12.13 -6.21
N PRO A 93 -18.74 11.64 -5.06
CA PRO A 93 -20.15 11.74 -4.75
C PRO A 93 -20.66 13.18 -4.65
N TYR A 94 -19.80 14.13 -4.24
CA TYR A 94 -20.18 15.53 -4.14
C TYR A 94 -20.51 16.10 -5.54
N ILE A 95 -19.60 15.94 -6.49
CA ILE A 95 -19.81 16.41 -7.89
C ILE A 95 -20.96 15.65 -8.54
N SER A 96 -21.01 14.32 -8.42
CA SER A 96 -22.07 13.50 -9.03
C SER A 96 -23.46 13.90 -8.54
N GLU A 97 -23.66 14.09 -7.22
CA GLU A 97 -24.95 14.53 -6.67
C GLU A 97 -25.31 15.95 -7.10
N LYS A 98 -24.35 16.88 -7.18
CA LYS A 98 -24.57 18.22 -7.69
C LYS A 98 -25.00 18.19 -9.15
N CYS A 99 -24.30 17.45 -10.02
CA CYS A 99 -24.66 17.29 -11.42
C CYS A 99 -26.08 16.75 -11.57
N LEU A 100 -26.41 15.67 -10.86
CA LEU A 100 -27.76 15.08 -10.87
C LEU A 100 -28.82 16.08 -10.38
N GLY A 101 -28.53 16.87 -9.36
CA GLY A 101 -29.42 17.92 -8.85
C GLY A 101 -29.72 19.01 -9.87
N TYR A 102 -28.79 19.28 -10.79
CA TYR A 102 -28.97 20.21 -11.93
C TYR A 102 -29.51 19.53 -13.21
N GLY A 103 -29.88 18.24 -13.14
CA GLY A 103 -30.36 17.48 -14.31
C GLY A 103 -29.26 17.12 -15.31
N MET A 104 -28.00 17.10 -14.88
CA MET A 104 -26.83 16.72 -15.67
C MET A 104 -26.45 15.26 -15.40
N PRO A 105 -25.86 14.55 -16.39
CA PRO A 105 -25.33 13.21 -16.15
C PRO A 105 -24.15 13.24 -15.18
N ASP A 106 -23.90 12.10 -14.51
CA ASP A 106 -22.70 11.91 -13.71
C ASP A 106 -21.45 11.94 -14.60
N PRO A 107 -20.51 12.91 -14.40
CA PRO A 107 -19.33 13.06 -15.24
C PRO A 107 -18.33 11.91 -15.11
N PHE A 108 -18.37 11.16 -13.99
CA PHE A 108 -17.42 10.08 -13.71
C PHE A 108 -17.94 8.69 -14.13
N LYS A 109 -19.12 8.63 -14.74
CA LYS A 109 -19.73 7.35 -15.11
C LYS A 109 -18.87 6.59 -16.12
N GLY A 110 -18.41 5.41 -15.73
CA GLY A 110 -17.61 4.52 -16.59
C GLY A 110 -16.11 4.79 -16.57
N MET A 111 -15.65 5.77 -15.80
CA MET A 111 -14.22 6.04 -15.61
C MET A 111 -13.62 5.09 -14.58
N GLU A 112 -12.37 4.71 -14.80
CA GLU A 112 -11.57 4.03 -13.79
C GLU A 112 -11.25 4.99 -12.64
N GLN A 113 -11.35 4.48 -11.40
CA GLN A 113 -11.12 5.29 -10.19
C GLN A 113 -9.88 4.78 -9.44
N LEU A 114 -8.83 5.59 -9.46
CA LEU A 114 -7.57 5.33 -8.79
C LEU A 114 -7.52 6.11 -7.46
N ASP A 115 -7.79 5.42 -6.35
CA ASP A 115 -7.79 6.06 -5.02
C ASP A 115 -6.52 5.70 -4.24
N ILE A 116 -5.57 6.65 -4.19
CA ILE A 116 -4.29 6.48 -3.47
C ILE A 116 -4.51 6.27 -1.97
N TYR A 117 -5.61 6.75 -1.39
CA TYR A 117 -5.90 6.55 0.03
C TYR A 117 -5.97 5.07 0.42
N ARG A 118 -6.38 4.20 -0.49
CA ARG A 118 -6.41 2.74 -0.25
C ARG A 118 -5.00 2.21 0.00
N CYS A 119 -4.04 2.60 -0.86
CA CYS A 119 -2.62 2.28 -0.70
C CYS A 119 -2.05 2.92 0.57
N ALA A 120 -2.28 4.22 0.76
CA ALA A 120 -1.87 4.97 1.93
C ALA A 120 -2.33 4.32 3.25
N LYS A 121 -3.58 3.88 3.32
CA LYS A 121 -4.14 3.23 4.51
C LYS A 121 -3.41 1.93 4.88
N ARG A 122 -3.01 1.13 3.88
CA ARG A 122 -2.23 -0.09 4.10
C ARG A 122 -0.80 0.23 4.56
N LEU A 123 -0.18 1.20 3.91
CA LEU A 123 1.22 1.56 4.14
C LEU A 123 1.44 2.38 5.41
N LYS A 124 0.42 3.04 5.94
CA LYS A 124 0.52 3.89 7.12
C LYS A 124 1.34 3.27 8.25
N LYS A 125 1.01 2.03 8.65
CA LYS A 125 1.68 1.33 9.76
C LYS A 125 3.13 0.98 9.40
N ILE A 126 3.35 0.52 8.18
CA ILE A 126 4.66 0.11 7.66
C ILE A 126 5.61 1.32 7.62
N LEU A 127 5.08 2.48 7.22
CA LEU A 127 5.83 3.72 7.10
C LEU A 127 5.92 4.52 8.42
N GLY A 128 5.34 4.01 9.50
CA GLY A 128 5.37 4.67 10.81
C GLY A 128 4.62 6.00 10.88
N LEU A 129 3.61 6.21 10.01
CA LEU A 129 2.85 7.45 9.96
C LEU A 129 1.73 7.46 11.02
N GLU A 130 1.50 8.62 11.64
CA GLU A 130 0.45 8.78 12.65
C GLU A 130 -0.96 8.74 12.03
N ASN A 131 -1.12 9.28 10.83
CA ASN A 131 -2.41 9.37 10.14
C ASN A 131 -2.28 9.12 8.64
N CYS A 132 -3.45 9.04 7.94
CA CYS A 132 -3.52 8.83 6.50
C CYS A 132 -3.88 10.12 5.74
N LYS A 133 -3.44 11.28 6.19
CA LYS A 133 -3.63 12.53 5.44
C LYS A 133 -2.62 12.61 4.30
N GLN A 134 -3.01 13.19 3.18
CA GLN A 134 -2.14 13.41 2.03
C GLN A 134 -0.81 14.06 2.43
N LYS A 135 -0.85 15.16 3.20
CA LYS A 135 0.33 15.89 3.70
C LYS A 135 1.31 15.01 4.49
N SER A 136 0.84 13.95 5.17
CA SER A 136 1.72 13.02 5.89
C SER A 136 2.53 12.15 4.93
N PHE A 137 1.96 11.75 3.79
CA PHE A 137 2.68 11.03 2.75
C PHE A 137 3.57 11.96 1.94
N GLU A 138 3.14 13.18 1.64
CA GLU A 138 3.96 14.20 0.99
C GLU A 138 5.26 14.48 1.75
N SER A 139 5.24 14.41 3.09
CA SER A 139 6.44 14.59 3.90
C SER A 139 7.49 13.50 3.66
N LEU A 140 7.10 12.25 3.37
CA LEU A 140 8.01 11.17 2.99
C LEU A 140 8.73 11.47 1.67
N TYR A 141 8.01 12.10 0.75
CA TYR A 141 8.53 12.54 -0.55
C TYR A 141 9.33 13.84 -0.47
N LYS A 142 9.44 14.42 0.74
CA LYS A 142 10.07 15.74 0.96
C LYS A 142 9.44 16.85 0.10
N ILE A 143 8.15 16.71 -0.24
CA ILE A 143 7.39 17.72 -0.96
C ILE A 143 7.25 18.92 -0.05
N LYS A 144 7.78 20.05 -0.50
CA LYS A 144 7.63 21.33 0.22
C LYS A 144 6.34 22.00 -0.23
N ARG A 145 5.53 22.40 0.73
CA ARG A 145 4.31 23.18 0.50
C ARG A 145 4.54 24.63 0.91
N ASN A 146 4.00 25.54 0.12
CA ASN A 146 3.91 26.97 0.47
C ASN A 146 2.53 27.27 1.07
N ASP A 147 1.57 26.38 0.89
CA ASP A 147 0.25 26.45 1.50
C ASP A 147 0.34 26.30 3.03
N CYS A 148 -0.25 27.27 3.73
CA CYS A 148 -0.27 27.38 5.19
C CYS A 148 -1.69 27.24 5.78
N ILE A 149 -2.71 26.98 4.96
CA ILE A 149 -4.10 26.90 5.41
C ILE A 149 -4.59 25.44 5.43
N SER A 150 -5.68 25.21 6.14
CA SER A 150 -6.37 23.91 6.14
C SER A 150 -7.61 23.97 5.25
N GLY A 151 -8.18 22.83 4.83
CA GLY A 151 -9.46 22.78 4.11
C GLY A 151 -10.61 23.50 4.84
N ARG A 152 -10.56 23.56 6.18
CA ARG A 152 -11.50 24.38 6.95
C ARG A 152 -11.28 25.87 6.73
N ASP A 153 -10.03 26.30 6.65
CA ASP A 153 -9.68 27.70 6.41
C ASP A 153 -10.04 28.13 4.98
N CYS A 154 -10.04 27.21 4.03
CA CYS A 154 -10.50 27.43 2.66
C CYS A 154 -11.94 27.96 2.61
N ILE A 155 -12.82 27.46 3.50
CA ILE A 155 -14.20 27.95 3.62
C ILE A 155 -14.24 29.43 4.00
N PHE A 156 -13.39 29.85 4.95
CA PHE A 156 -13.32 31.25 5.39
C PHE A 156 -12.68 32.14 4.31
N ALA A 157 -11.60 31.66 3.70
CA ALA A 157 -10.92 32.35 2.60
C ALA A 157 -11.86 32.62 1.42
N TYR A 158 -12.69 31.66 1.06
CA TYR A 158 -13.69 31.84 0.01
C TYR A 158 -14.77 32.89 0.39
N LYS A 159 -15.27 32.84 1.64
CA LYS A 159 -16.24 33.82 2.15
C LYS A 159 -15.67 35.25 2.17
N ASP A 160 -14.42 35.42 2.60
CA ASP A 160 -13.74 36.67 2.62
C ASP A 160 -13.52 37.23 1.20
N TYR A 161 -13.15 36.35 0.27
CA TYR A 161 -13.08 36.72 -1.15
C TYR A 161 -14.44 37.17 -1.70
N LEU A 162 -15.50 36.42 -1.46
CA LEU A 162 -16.83 36.83 -1.96
C LEU A 162 -17.29 38.19 -1.38
N ARG A 163 -17.08 38.38 -0.08
CA ARG A 163 -17.58 39.55 0.64
C ARG A 163 -16.72 40.79 0.45
N TYR A 164 -15.39 40.64 0.52
CA TYR A 164 -14.44 41.76 0.56
C TYR A 164 -13.55 41.84 -0.68
N LYS A 165 -13.66 40.87 -1.60
CA LYS A 165 -12.75 40.74 -2.74
C LYS A 165 -11.28 40.64 -2.32
N ASP A 166 -11.04 39.99 -1.18
CA ASP A 166 -9.69 39.80 -0.63
C ASP A 166 -8.86 38.88 -1.52
N LYS A 167 -7.91 39.47 -2.24
CA LYS A 167 -7.01 38.75 -3.14
C LYS A 167 -6.02 37.82 -2.40
N LYS A 168 -5.67 38.15 -1.14
CA LYS A 168 -4.78 37.28 -0.35
C LYS A 168 -5.50 35.99 0.05
N ALA A 169 -6.74 36.13 0.52
CA ALA A 169 -7.59 34.97 0.83
C ALA A 169 -7.83 34.12 -0.40
N LEU A 170 -8.13 34.74 -1.55
CA LEU A 170 -8.27 34.02 -2.81
C LEU A 170 -7.00 33.24 -3.19
N ASN A 171 -5.85 33.92 -3.17
CA ASN A 171 -4.58 33.26 -3.53
C ASN A 171 -4.24 32.10 -2.59
N ALA A 172 -4.53 32.21 -1.29
CA ALA A 172 -4.32 31.12 -0.35
C ALA A 172 -5.23 29.92 -0.65
N LEU A 173 -6.50 30.15 -0.96
CA LEU A 173 -7.45 29.10 -1.38
C LEU A 173 -7.00 28.38 -2.65
N LEU A 174 -6.63 29.15 -3.67
CA LEU A 174 -6.20 28.59 -4.96
C LEU A 174 -4.89 27.80 -4.83
N LEU A 175 -3.92 28.33 -4.04
CA LEU A 175 -2.67 27.65 -3.78
C LEU A 175 -2.87 26.31 -3.03
N HIS A 176 -3.77 26.29 -2.03
CA HIS A 176 -4.09 25.09 -1.27
C HIS A 176 -4.53 23.95 -2.21
N ASN A 177 -5.55 24.20 -3.02
CA ASN A 177 -6.07 23.21 -3.96
C ASN A 177 -5.05 22.84 -5.06
N GLU A 178 -4.23 23.80 -5.53
CA GLU A 178 -3.16 23.51 -6.50
C GLU A 178 -2.13 22.53 -5.93
N GLU A 179 -1.67 22.79 -4.69
CA GLU A 179 -0.67 21.94 -4.04
C GLU A 179 -1.26 20.56 -3.65
N ASP A 180 -2.58 20.46 -3.39
CA ASP A 180 -3.24 19.18 -3.20
C ASP A 180 -3.25 18.35 -4.49
N VAL A 181 -3.58 18.93 -5.63
CA VAL A 181 -3.54 18.26 -6.93
C VAL A 181 -2.11 17.87 -7.35
N THR A 182 -1.17 18.80 -7.26
CA THR A 182 0.22 18.54 -7.71
C THR A 182 0.95 17.56 -6.79
N GLY A 183 0.70 17.62 -5.50
CA GLY A 183 1.19 16.65 -4.52
C GLY A 183 0.63 15.26 -4.77
N LEU A 184 -0.67 15.16 -5.05
CA LEU A 184 -1.34 13.89 -5.31
C LEU A 184 -0.79 13.18 -6.55
N LEU A 185 -0.48 13.91 -7.63
CA LEU A 185 0.15 13.36 -8.83
C LEU A 185 1.48 12.67 -8.48
N LYS A 186 2.32 13.26 -7.62
CA LYS A 186 3.57 12.63 -7.14
C LYS A 186 3.31 11.38 -6.31
N LEU A 187 2.26 11.40 -5.47
CA LEU A 187 1.92 10.29 -4.59
C LEU A 187 1.40 9.06 -5.36
N ASN A 188 1.09 9.16 -6.65
CA ASN A 188 0.72 8.00 -7.47
C ASN A 188 1.77 6.89 -7.42
N SER A 189 3.04 7.24 -7.31
CA SER A 189 4.13 6.26 -7.19
C SER A 189 4.06 5.39 -5.92
N LEU A 190 3.23 5.72 -4.90
CA LEU A 190 2.91 4.82 -3.79
C LEU A 190 2.25 3.52 -4.26
N CYS A 191 1.51 3.56 -5.37
CA CYS A 191 0.81 2.40 -5.92
C CYS A 191 1.78 1.31 -6.44
N ILE A 192 3.06 1.63 -6.67
CA ILE A 192 4.11 0.64 -6.95
C ILE A 192 4.18 -0.42 -5.84
N LEU A 193 3.90 -0.02 -4.59
CA LEU A 193 3.91 -0.93 -3.43
C LEU A 193 2.64 -1.79 -3.32
N GLU A 194 1.63 -1.58 -4.17
CA GLU A 194 0.41 -2.40 -4.17
C GLU A 194 0.63 -3.78 -4.77
N ASN A 195 1.48 -3.88 -5.78
CA ASN A 195 1.78 -5.12 -6.47
C ASN A 195 3.10 -5.69 -5.96
N ALA A 196 3.04 -6.38 -4.80
CA ALA A 196 4.20 -7.02 -4.19
C ALA A 196 4.95 -7.96 -5.16
N ASP A 197 4.24 -8.57 -6.11
CA ASP A 197 4.82 -9.47 -7.11
C ASP A 197 5.71 -8.75 -8.14
N ASP A 198 5.55 -7.44 -8.29
CA ASP A 198 6.31 -6.64 -9.26
C ASP A 198 7.58 -6.01 -8.67
N LEU A 199 7.73 -5.98 -7.34
CA LEU A 199 8.88 -5.37 -6.68
C LEU A 199 10.21 -6.09 -6.98
N PRO A 200 10.35 -7.43 -6.78
CA PRO A 200 11.61 -8.09 -6.99
C PRO A 200 11.92 -8.33 -8.48
N VAL A 201 13.15 -8.05 -8.88
CA VAL A 201 13.69 -8.47 -10.18
C VAL A 201 14.56 -9.70 -9.96
N PHE A 202 14.15 -10.84 -10.52
CA PHE A 202 14.76 -12.15 -10.27
C PHE A 202 16.22 -12.30 -10.70
N SER A 203 16.67 -11.52 -11.65
CA SER A 203 18.03 -11.61 -12.18
C SER A 203 19.13 -11.12 -11.23
N SER A 204 18.76 -10.45 -10.15
CA SER A 204 19.69 -9.83 -9.19
C SER A 204 19.53 -10.34 -7.76
N ILE A 205 18.83 -11.46 -7.55
CA ILE A 205 18.68 -12.04 -6.23
C ILE A 205 19.97 -12.74 -5.82
N ASN A 206 20.52 -12.34 -4.67
CA ASN A 206 21.62 -13.02 -4.00
C ASN A 206 21.23 -13.32 -2.55
N ALA A 207 21.46 -14.54 -2.08
CA ALA A 207 21.05 -14.99 -0.78
C ALA A 207 22.12 -15.87 -0.10
N GLY A 208 22.15 -15.84 1.22
CA GLY A 208 23.09 -16.65 1.99
C GLY A 208 23.05 -16.32 3.48
N PHE A 209 23.92 -16.97 4.23
CA PHE A 209 24.12 -16.70 5.64
C PHE A 209 25.22 -15.66 5.85
N ARG A 210 24.96 -14.60 6.63
CA ARG A 210 25.98 -13.68 7.15
C ARG A 210 26.72 -14.30 8.34
N ASP A 211 25.96 -14.96 9.19
CA ASP A 211 26.39 -15.80 10.28
C ASP A 211 25.32 -16.91 10.44
N PRO A 212 25.55 -17.95 11.25
CA PRO A 212 24.61 -19.06 11.36
C PRO A 212 23.17 -18.64 11.71
N SER A 213 22.98 -17.51 12.39
CA SER A 213 21.68 -17.04 12.87
C SER A 213 21.04 -15.98 12.00
N VAL A 214 21.71 -15.51 10.93
CA VAL A 214 21.16 -14.45 10.06
C VAL A 214 21.26 -14.85 8.60
N PHE A 215 20.14 -15.14 7.99
CA PHE A 215 20.03 -15.33 6.54
C PHE A 215 19.64 -14.04 5.85
N TYR A 216 20.28 -13.70 4.72
CA TYR A 216 19.97 -12.52 3.95
C TYR A 216 19.50 -12.87 2.53
N ILE A 217 18.65 -12.01 1.98
CA ILE A 217 18.29 -11.98 0.58
C ILE A 217 18.43 -10.54 0.10
N SER A 218 19.40 -10.28 -0.77
CA SER A 218 19.53 -9.00 -1.46
C SER A 218 18.94 -9.09 -2.85
N PHE A 219 18.30 -8.03 -3.32
CA PHE A 219 17.58 -8.00 -4.60
C PHE A 219 17.44 -6.57 -5.12
N ASN A 220 17.12 -6.42 -6.40
CA ASN A 220 16.76 -5.14 -6.96
C ASN A 220 15.26 -5.10 -7.25
N THR A 221 14.65 -3.92 -7.05
CA THR A 221 13.28 -3.63 -7.48
C THR A 221 13.29 -3.17 -8.94
N LYS A 222 12.23 -3.45 -9.69
CA LYS A 222 12.08 -3.01 -11.10
C LYS A 222 12.10 -1.49 -11.22
N LYS A 223 11.55 -0.79 -10.22
CA LYS A 223 11.43 0.66 -10.18
C LYS A 223 12.07 1.20 -8.90
N ALA A 224 12.65 2.39 -9.01
CA ALA A 224 13.17 3.08 -7.85
C ALA A 224 12.02 3.52 -6.94
N LEU A 225 12.18 3.28 -5.64
CA LEU A 225 11.25 3.79 -4.65
C LEU A 225 11.54 5.26 -4.35
N PRO A 226 10.52 6.08 -4.16
CA PRO A 226 10.68 7.51 -3.93
C PRO A 226 11.23 7.85 -2.54
N PHE A 227 11.22 6.88 -1.61
CA PHE A 227 11.72 7.02 -0.25
C PHE A 227 12.17 5.66 0.29
N ASP A 228 12.98 5.71 1.36
CA ASP A 228 13.46 4.50 2.02
C ASP A 228 12.36 3.86 2.87
N ILE A 229 12.29 2.52 2.83
CA ILE A 229 11.39 1.73 3.68
C ILE A 229 12.23 0.85 4.59
N ASN A 230 11.95 0.93 5.89
CA ASN A 230 12.59 0.10 6.90
C ASN A 230 11.52 -0.54 7.78
N VAL A 231 11.41 -1.86 7.69
CA VAL A 231 10.52 -2.66 8.55
C VAL A 231 11.41 -3.59 9.37
N SER A 232 11.21 -3.65 10.68
CA SER A 232 11.98 -4.53 11.55
C SER A 232 11.09 -5.16 12.61
N THR A 233 11.30 -6.45 12.81
CA THR A 233 10.72 -7.27 13.88
C THR A 233 11.84 -8.13 14.49
N ASP A 234 11.55 -8.91 15.51
CA ASP A 234 12.51 -9.85 16.07
C ASP A 234 12.88 -10.95 15.04
N ALA A 235 11.95 -11.36 14.19
CA ALA A 235 12.14 -12.46 13.25
C ALA A 235 12.74 -12.05 11.90
N TYR A 236 12.52 -10.80 11.46
CA TYR A 236 13.02 -10.33 10.15
C TYR A 236 13.15 -8.80 10.11
N ALA A 237 13.97 -8.33 9.16
CA ALA A 237 14.03 -6.92 8.79
C ALA A 237 14.06 -6.78 7.27
N LEU A 238 13.26 -5.84 6.74
CA LEU A 238 13.26 -5.47 5.31
C LEU A 238 13.72 -4.02 5.18
N LYS A 239 14.71 -3.80 4.33
CA LYS A 239 15.20 -2.47 3.94
C LYS A 239 15.07 -2.33 2.44
N LEU A 240 14.43 -1.25 2.01
CA LEU A 240 14.34 -0.86 0.60
C LEU A 240 14.84 0.56 0.47
N SER A 241 15.76 0.82 -0.46
CA SER A 241 16.28 2.14 -0.76
C SER A 241 16.52 2.26 -2.26
N LYS A 242 15.90 3.24 -2.90
CA LYS A 242 15.87 3.34 -4.36
C LYS A 242 15.43 2.01 -4.98
N ASN A 243 16.27 1.36 -5.78
CA ASN A 243 16.01 0.03 -6.37
C ASN A 243 16.75 -1.12 -5.68
N GLU A 244 17.33 -0.89 -4.52
CA GLU A 244 18.00 -1.94 -3.76
C GLU A 244 17.13 -2.42 -2.60
N GLY A 245 17.02 -3.75 -2.45
CA GLY A 245 16.31 -4.39 -1.37
C GLY A 245 17.20 -5.35 -0.59
N LEU A 246 17.00 -5.41 0.73
CA LEU A 246 17.65 -6.34 1.63
C LEU A 246 16.64 -6.86 2.64
N LEU A 247 16.35 -8.16 2.56
CA LEU A 247 15.64 -8.91 3.58
C LEU A 247 16.66 -9.63 4.47
N LEU A 248 16.56 -9.43 5.77
CA LEU A 248 17.28 -10.20 6.79
C LEU A 248 16.27 -11.06 7.52
N MET A 249 16.58 -12.34 7.69
CA MET A 249 15.80 -13.28 8.48
C MET A 249 16.63 -13.67 9.70
N ASN A 250 16.07 -13.48 10.89
CA ASN A 250 16.76 -13.80 12.15
C ASN A 250 16.34 -15.19 12.64
N GLY A 251 17.31 -16.07 12.78
CA GLY A 251 17.10 -17.41 13.31
C GLY A 251 17.02 -17.40 14.84
N SER A 252 16.14 -18.22 15.37
CA SER A 252 15.98 -18.44 16.81
C SER A 252 16.26 -19.91 17.14
N SER A 253 17.17 -20.15 18.09
CA SER A 253 17.44 -21.50 18.57
C SER A 253 16.34 -21.93 19.53
N CYS A 254 15.52 -22.88 19.08
CA CYS A 254 14.37 -23.36 19.86
C CYS A 254 13.95 -24.77 19.43
N THR A 255 12.96 -25.35 20.11
CA THR A 255 12.36 -26.63 19.74
C THR A 255 11.02 -26.38 19.06
N LYS A 256 10.87 -26.88 17.85
CA LYS A 256 9.62 -26.82 17.05
C LYS A 256 9.13 -28.22 16.70
N LYS A 257 7.91 -28.33 16.21
CA LYS A 257 7.26 -29.59 15.87
C LYS A 257 7.01 -29.67 14.37
N TYR A 258 7.40 -30.79 13.77
CA TYR A 258 6.99 -31.17 12.44
C TYR A 258 5.77 -32.09 12.55
N PHE A 259 4.63 -31.70 11.97
CA PHE A 259 3.38 -32.46 12.02
C PHE A 259 3.22 -33.32 10.76
N PHE A 260 3.12 -34.64 10.94
CA PHE A 260 2.85 -35.57 9.84
C PHE A 260 1.40 -35.43 9.35
N LYS A 261 1.21 -35.48 8.02
CA LYS A 261 -0.12 -35.30 7.40
C LYS A 261 -1.04 -36.48 7.69
N ASP A 262 -0.50 -37.73 7.61
CA ASP A 262 -1.26 -38.98 7.69
C ASP A 262 -1.30 -39.51 9.13
N TYR A 263 -1.80 -38.70 10.07
CA TYR A 263 -1.81 -39.07 11.50
C TYR A 263 -2.44 -40.42 11.81
N LYS A 264 -3.32 -40.95 10.94
CA LYS A 264 -3.94 -42.27 11.10
C LYS A 264 -2.93 -43.42 11.04
N ASP A 265 -1.77 -43.22 10.43
CA ASP A 265 -0.72 -44.21 10.27
C ASP A 265 0.34 -44.17 11.35
N TYR A 266 0.10 -43.39 12.38
CA TYR A 266 1.03 -43.18 13.48
C TYR A 266 0.45 -43.53 14.84
N PHE A 267 1.34 -43.92 15.77
CA PHE A 267 1.11 -43.93 17.21
C PHE A 267 1.82 -42.74 17.81
N TYR A 268 1.22 -42.18 18.86
CA TYR A 268 1.84 -41.21 19.74
C TYR A 268 2.43 -41.90 20.95
N LEU A 269 3.67 -41.58 21.32
CA LEU A 269 4.41 -42.10 22.45
C LEU A 269 4.44 -41.02 23.54
N PRO A 270 3.61 -41.15 24.61
CA PRO A 270 3.47 -40.09 25.60
C PRO A 270 4.72 -39.78 26.41
N LEU A 271 5.60 -40.78 26.65
CA LEU A 271 6.81 -40.63 27.45
C LEU A 271 7.89 -39.86 26.65
N GLU A 272 8.00 -40.14 25.36
CA GLU A 272 8.96 -39.51 24.44
C GLU A 272 8.40 -38.22 23.83
N ASP A 273 7.09 -38.01 23.98
CA ASP A 273 6.35 -36.87 23.41
C ASP A 273 6.60 -36.70 21.90
N THR A 274 6.44 -37.80 21.15
CA THR A 274 6.66 -37.87 19.70
C THR A 274 5.74 -38.88 19.05
N ALA A 275 5.55 -38.80 17.73
CA ALA A 275 4.83 -39.78 16.95
C ALA A 275 5.79 -40.76 16.25
N ILE A 276 5.39 -42.02 16.15
CA ILE A 276 6.10 -43.05 15.41
C ILE A 276 5.17 -43.75 14.42
N HIS A 277 5.66 -44.02 13.21
CA HIS A 277 4.86 -44.75 12.21
C HIS A 277 4.46 -46.16 12.72
N LYS A 278 3.24 -46.59 12.42
CA LYS A 278 2.67 -47.86 12.93
C LYS A 278 3.52 -49.08 12.60
N SER A 279 4.19 -49.11 11.44
CA SER A 279 5.08 -50.21 11.06
C SER A 279 6.19 -50.50 12.06
N VAL A 280 6.66 -49.49 12.75
CA VAL A 280 7.66 -49.59 13.82
C VAL A 280 7.01 -49.59 15.20
N GLY A 281 5.99 -48.72 15.36
CA GLY A 281 5.29 -48.55 16.62
C GLY A 281 4.53 -49.79 17.11
N ILE A 282 4.28 -50.81 16.26
CA ILE A 282 3.67 -52.10 16.68
C ILE A 282 4.54 -52.87 17.67
N TYR A 283 5.86 -52.64 17.66
CA TYR A 283 6.81 -53.28 18.55
C TYR A 283 6.96 -52.57 19.92
N VAL A 284 6.36 -51.40 20.08
CA VAL A 284 6.29 -50.69 21.36
C VAL A 284 5.15 -51.28 22.19
N ASP A 285 5.36 -51.43 23.51
CA ASP A 285 4.30 -51.93 24.40
C ASP A 285 3.03 -51.11 24.27
N SER A 286 1.89 -51.75 24.27
CA SER A 286 0.57 -51.14 24.08
C SER A 286 0.21 -50.15 25.18
N SER A 287 0.77 -50.29 26.38
CA SER A 287 0.61 -49.34 27.51
C SER A 287 1.34 -48.03 27.30
N HIS A 288 2.41 -48.01 26.45
CA HIS A 288 3.25 -46.84 26.19
C HIS A 288 2.94 -46.17 24.83
N ARG A 289 1.93 -46.62 24.11
CA ARG A 289 1.51 -46.03 22.82
C ARG A 289 0.02 -45.74 22.76
N ARG A 290 -0.35 -44.67 22.06
CA ARG A 290 -1.75 -44.29 21.78
C ARG A 290 -1.91 -44.04 20.28
N LYS A 291 -3.14 -44.14 19.75
CA LYS A 291 -3.42 -43.66 18.39
C LYS A 291 -3.10 -42.17 18.29
N ALA A 292 -2.33 -41.77 17.32
CA ALA A 292 -2.05 -40.38 17.09
C ALA A 292 -3.30 -39.61 16.65
N THR A 293 -3.38 -38.35 17.01
CA THR A 293 -4.37 -37.38 16.55
C THR A 293 -3.64 -36.31 15.71
N LYS A 294 -4.38 -35.40 15.09
CA LYS A 294 -3.77 -34.27 14.37
C LYS A 294 -2.86 -33.41 15.27
N GLU A 295 -3.19 -33.33 16.55
CA GLU A 295 -2.44 -32.56 17.54
C GLU A 295 -1.22 -33.28 18.11
N THR A 296 -1.21 -34.64 18.06
CA THR A 296 -0.15 -35.46 18.67
C THR A 296 0.72 -36.18 17.63
N CYS A 297 0.42 -36.05 16.32
CA CYS A 297 1.20 -36.67 15.26
C CYS A 297 2.34 -35.78 14.80
N TYR A 298 3.38 -35.68 15.61
CA TYR A 298 4.55 -34.83 15.33
C TYR A 298 5.84 -35.48 15.82
N GLU A 299 6.95 -35.02 15.26
CA GLU A 299 8.28 -35.13 15.82
C GLU A 299 8.79 -33.76 16.27
N LYS A 300 9.65 -33.74 17.27
CA LYS A 300 10.30 -32.55 17.75
C LYS A 300 11.68 -32.41 17.11
N SER A 301 12.03 -31.19 16.76
CA SER A 301 13.38 -30.82 16.36
C SER A 301 13.83 -29.60 17.15
N THR A 302 15.06 -29.67 17.68
CA THR A 302 15.74 -28.53 18.27
C THR A 302 16.82 -28.10 17.31
N ASP A 303 16.64 -26.90 16.74
CA ASP A 303 17.47 -26.36 15.67
C ASP A 303 17.41 -24.84 15.69
N LEU A 304 18.08 -24.22 14.74
CA LEU A 304 17.92 -22.82 14.42
C LEU A 304 16.78 -22.65 13.41
N PHE A 305 15.69 -22.01 13.83
CA PHE A 305 14.48 -21.83 13.04
C PHE A 305 14.31 -20.39 12.59
N PHE A 306 13.89 -20.24 11.33
CA PHE A 306 13.58 -18.95 10.68
C PHE A 306 12.08 -18.87 10.41
N TYR A 307 11.49 -17.70 10.63
CA TYR A 307 10.08 -17.45 10.34
C TYR A 307 9.80 -17.54 8.84
N GLU A 308 8.67 -18.08 8.48
CA GLU A 308 8.18 -18.17 7.10
C GLU A 308 6.73 -17.67 7.03
N PRO A 309 6.42 -16.63 6.21
CA PRO A 309 5.06 -16.07 6.13
C PRO A 309 4.00 -17.03 5.60
N CYS A 310 4.38 -17.91 4.67
CA CYS A 310 3.53 -18.97 4.14
C CYS A 310 4.40 -20.19 3.77
N GLU A 311 3.78 -21.34 3.56
CA GLU A 311 4.48 -22.60 3.29
C GLU A 311 5.14 -22.59 1.90
N ILE A 312 6.42 -22.29 1.83
CA ILE A 312 7.27 -22.30 0.62
C ILE A 312 8.32 -23.42 0.70
N ILE A 313 8.99 -23.55 1.87
CA ILE A 313 10.08 -24.49 2.08
C ILE A 313 9.60 -25.64 2.96
N SER A 314 9.94 -26.87 2.58
CA SER A 314 9.64 -28.06 3.38
C SER A 314 10.92 -28.66 3.95
N PRO A 315 10.87 -29.21 5.16
CA PRO A 315 9.72 -29.39 6.06
C PRO A 315 9.36 -28.08 6.82
N VAL A 316 8.05 -27.87 7.05
CA VAL A 316 7.52 -26.75 7.81
C VAL A 316 7.28 -27.16 9.27
N PHE A 317 7.75 -26.34 10.19
CA PHE A 317 7.63 -26.56 11.63
C PHE A 317 6.67 -25.55 12.28
N LYS A 318 6.06 -25.98 13.39
CA LYS A 318 5.06 -25.18 14.14
C LYS A 318 5.25 -25.38 15.66
N ASP A 319 4.72 -24.47 16.45
CA ASP A 319 4.67 -24.68 17.91
C ASP A 319 3.54 -25.66 18.28
N THR A 320 2.39 -25.55 17.61
CA THR A 320 1.24 -26.44 17.78
C THR A 320 0.60 -26.72 16.41
N ALA A 321 -0.23 -27.76 16.31
CA ALA A 321 -0.93 -28.09 15.07
C ALA A 321 -1.82 -26.93 14.55
N LYS A 322 -2.29 -26.04 15.43
CA LYS A 322 -3.16 -24.90 15.11
C LYS A 322 -2.40 -23.58 14.94
N SER A 323 -1.07 -23.57 15.16
CA SER A 323 -0.26 -22.36 14.99
C SER A 323 -0.33 -21.88 13.53
N LYS A 324 -0.53 -20.59 13.37
CA LYS A 324 -0.49 -19.90 12.07
C LYS A 324 0.95 -19.56 11.67
N GLU A 325 1.81 -19.36 12.63
CA GLU A 325 3.23 -19.11 12.41
C GLU A 325 3.92 -20.37 11.91
N LEU A 326 4.67 -20.20 10.82
CA LEU A 326 5.41 -21.24 10.15
C LEU A 326 6.91 -20.97 10.32
N TRP A 327 7.67 -22.07 10.44
CA TRP A 327 9.09 -22.01 10.68
C TRP A 327 9.81 -23.03 9.81
N ILE A 328 10.96 -22.66 9.31
CA ILE A 328 11.87 -23.50 8.56
C ILE A 328 13.19 -23.64 9.32
N ASN A 329 13.81 -24.80 9.28
CA ASN A 329 15.11 -24.96 9.92
C ASN A 329 16.26 -24.48 9.01
N GLN A 330 17.43 -24.26 9.62
CA GLN A 330 18.62 -23.77 8.92
C GLN A 330 19.00 -24.64 7.72
N LYS A 331 18.90 -25.96 7.86
CA LYS A 331 19.26 -26.90 6.79
C LYS A 331 18.38 -26.73 5.58
N ALA A 332 17.06 -26.75 5.77
CA ALA A 332 16.10 -26.60 4.65
C ALA A 332 16.27 -25.25 3.92
N LEU A 333 16.61 -24.19 4.68
CA LEU A 333 16.90 -22.87 4.10
C LEU A 333 18.24 -22.87 3.33
N SER A 334 19.24 -23.59 3.83
CA SER A 334 20.56 -23.72 3.16
C SER A 334 20.46 -24.53 1.87
N ASP A 335 19.59 -25.54 1.82
CA ASP A 335 19.41 -26.43 0.69
C ASP A 335 18.42 -25.88 -0.36
N ALA A 336 17.79 -24.72 -0.10
CA ALA A 336 16.82 -24.10 -0.98
C ALA A 336 17.47 -23.59 -2.28
N ASP A 337 16.88 -23.94 -3.41
CA ASP A 337 17.33 -23.45 -4.73
C ASP A 337 16.93 -21.98 -4.97
N PRO A 338 17.52 -21.30 -5.97
CA PRO A 338 17.23 -19.89 -6.26
C PRO A 338 15.75 -19.61 -6.55
N SER A 339 14.98 -20.56 -7.09
CA SER A 339 13.56 -20.36 -7.40
C SER A 339 12.71 -20.37 -6.12
N ILE A 340 13.09 -21.22 -5.17
CA ILE A 340 12.50 -21.30 -3.84
C ILE A 340 12.81 -20.01 -3.06
N ILE A 341 14.06 -19.55 -3.07
CA ILE A 341 14.47 -18.27 -2.44
C ILE A 341 13.68 -17.11 -3.02
N CYS A 342 13.46 -17.07 -4.32
CA CYS A 342 12.63 -16.08 -4.96
C CYS A 342 11.18 -16.12 -4.46
N SER A 343 10.60 -17.31 -4.35
CA SER A 343 9.23 -17.50 -3.84
C SER A 343 9.13 -17.09 -2.36
N LEU A 344 10.16 -17.40 -1.57
CA LEU A 344 10.27 -16.97 -0.17
C LEU A 344 10.32 -15.44 -0.06
N LEU A 345 11.15 -14.77 -0.88
CA LEU A 345 11.21 -13.30 -0.92
C LEU A 345 9.85 -12.69 -1.26
N LYS A 346 9.18 -13.21 -2.30
CA LYS A 346 7.82 -12.77 -2.67
C LYS A 346 6.83 -12.94 -1.53
N SER A 347 6.89 -14.05 -0.81
CA SER A 347 6.01 -14.30 0.32
C SER A 347 6.19 -13.26 1.44
N TYR A 348 7.44 -12.87 1.73
CA TYR A 348 7.73 -11.81 2.70
C TYR A 348 7.22 -10.44 2.23
N ILE A 349 7.47 -10.09 0.97
CA ILE A 349 6.99 -8.83 0.39
C ILE A 349 5.45 -8.77 0.44
N ALA A 350 4.78 -9.84 0.01
CA ALA A 350 3.33 -9.95 0.07
C ALA A 350 2.80 -9.87 1.51
N PHE A 351 3.47 -10.52 2.47
CA PHE A 351 3.10 -10.47 3.88
C PHE A 351 3.26 -9.07 4.48
N ILE A 352 4.36 -8.39 4.17
CA ILE A 352 4.66 -7.06 4.70
C ILE A 352 3.73 -6.01 4.09
N PHE A 353 3.54 -6.00 2.77
CA PHE A 353 2.77 -4.97 2.06
C PHE A 353 1.32 -5.36 1.75
N GLY A 354 1.01 -6.63 1.69
CA GLY A 354 -0.28 -7.16 1.26
C GLY A 354 -1.45 -7.00 2.23
N GLY A 355 -1.24 -6.48 3.44
CA GLY A 355 -2.23 -6.19 4.49
C GLY A 355 -3.55 -6.95 4.37
N LYS A 356 -3.70 -8.06 5.14
CA LYS A 356 -5.01 -8.67 5.38
C LYS A 356 -5.74 -7.94 6.48
#